data_5199d7e743df2f08bfef12739d54711e
#
_entry.id   5199d7e743df2f08bfef12739d54711e
#
_cell.length_a   1.000
_cell.length_b   1.000
_cell.length_c   1.000
_cell.angle_alpha   90.00
_cell.angle_beta   90.00
_cell.angle_gamma   90.00
#
_symmetry.space_group_name_H-M   'P 1'
#
loop_
_entity.id
_entity.type
_entity.pdbx_description
1 polymer ?
#
loop_
_entity_poly.entity_id
_entity_poly.type
_entity_poly.pdbx_seq_one_letter_code
_entity_poly.pdbx_strand_id
1 'polypeptide(L)'
;RTNTFGAVLRIRHAMAYAIHKYFNDNGFFYLHTPLITGSDCEGAGAMFNVTTLDIANPPRTEDGKVDYAQDFFGKPCNLTVSGQLEGELGALSLGRIYTFGPTFRAENSNTPRHLAEFWMVEPEVAFADLKELMDLEEEFIKYCVNWALENCKDDLEFLNKMVDKGLIERLQSVVKADFVRLPYTEGVKILEESGMEWEY
;
A
#
# COMPACT_ATOMS: atom_id res chain seq x y z
N ARG A 1 2.43 -22.71 11.41
CA ARG A 1 2.37 -24.14 10.98
C ARG A 1 0.95 -24.60 10.70
N THR A 2 0.11 -23.79 10.10
CA THR A 2 -1.24 -24.22 9.72
C THR A 2 -1.38 -24.21 8.20
N ASN A 3 -2.31 -24.99 7.68
CA ASN A 3 -2.62 -24.99 6.24
C ASN A 3 -3.10 -23.61 5.78
N THR A 4 -3.84 -22.88 6.62
CA THR A 4 -4.31 -21.53 6.34
C THR A 4 -3.15 -20.57 6.12
N PHE A 5 -2.18 -20.51 7.04
CA PHE A 5 -1.00 -19.66 6.86
C PHE A 5 -0.13 -20.09 5.67
N GLY A 6 -0.04 -21.41 5.43
CA GLY A 6 0.64 -21.93 4.24
C GLY A 6 0.01 -21.42 2.94
N ALA A 7 -1.32 -21.50 2.82
CA ALA A 7 -2.07 -20.99 1.67
C ALA A 7 -1.88 -19.47 1.51
N VAL A 8 -2.05 -18.70 2.58
CA VAL A 8 -1.88 -17.24 2.56
C VAL A 8 -0.47 -16.84 2.11
N LEU A 9 0.57 -17.49 2.63
CA LEU A 9 1.96 -17.17 2.26
C LEU A 9 2.28 -17.53 0.80
N ARG A 10 1.74 -18.63 0.26
CA ARG A 10 1.91 -18.97 -1.16
C ARG A 10 1.18 -17.99 -2.07
N ILE A 11 -0.05 -17.60 -1.72
CA ILE A 11 -0.79 -16.57 -2.46
C ILE A 11 -0.04 -15.24 -2.38
N ARG A 12 0.44 -14.82 -1.21
CA ARG A 12 1.24 -13.61 -1.05
C ARG A 12 2.48 -13.61 -1.94
N HIS A 13 3.20 -14.73 -2.01
CA HIS A 13 4.35 -14.90 -2.91
C HIS A 13 3.95 -14.75 -4.38
N ALA A 14 2.89 -15.44 -4.81
CA ALA A 14 2.39 -15.38 -6.18
C ALA A 14 1.93 -13.96 -6.56
N MET A 15 1.27 -13.26 -5.63
CA MET A 15 0.81 -11.89 -5.83
C MET A 15 1.98 -10.91 -5.95
N ALA A 16 3.04 -11.04 -5.14
CA ALA A 16 4.22 -10.18 -5.27
C ALA A 16 4.87 -10.31 -6.65
N TYR A 17 4.97 -11.54 -7.17
CA TYR A 17 5.46 -11.77 -8.53
C TYR A 17 4.52 -11.18 -9.60
N ALA A 18 3.21 -11.37 -9.45
CA ALA A 18 2.22 -10.84 -10.37
C ALA A 18 2.28 -9.30 -10.49
N ILE A 19 2.43 -8.61 -9.36
CA ILE A 19 2.58 -7.16 -9.30
C ILE A 19 3.81 -6.72 -10.09
N HIS A 20 4.97 -7.28 -9.81
CA HIS A 20 6.19 -6.96 -10.55
C HIS A 20 6.06 -7.27 -12.04
N LYS A 21 5.47 -8.41 -12.39
CA LYS A 21 5.26 -8.80 -13.79
C LYS A 21 4.35 -7.84 -14.52
N TYR A 22 3.20 -7.47 -13.93
CA TYR A 22 2.25 -6.54 -14.54
C TYR A 22 2.92 -5.21 -14.89
N PHE A 23 3.55 -4.59 -13.92
CA PHE A 23 4.19 -3.29 -14.13
C PHE A 23 5.36 -3.36 -15.10
N ASN A 24 6.19 -4.40 -15.02
CA ASN A 24 7.29 -4.59 -15.96
C ASN A 24 6.79 -4.76 -17.41
N ASP A 25 5.77 -5.58 -17.62
CA ASP A 25 5.22 -5.86 -18.95
C ASP A 25 4.51 -4.63 -19.54
N ASN A 26 4.04 -3.70 -18.72
CA ASN A 26 3.43 -2.44 -19.10
C ASN A 26 4.42 -1.25 -19.15
N GLY A 27 5.72 -1.52 -19.11
CA GLY A 27 6.77 -0.53 -19.32
C GLY A 27 7.02 0.39 -18.12
N PHE A 28 6.67 -0.04 -16.92
CA PHE A 28 7.00 0.68 -15.69
C PHE A 28 8.36 0.27 -15.16
N PHE A 29 9.08 1.21 -14.59
CA PHE A 29 10.31 0.96 -13.85
C PHE A 29 10.01 0.77 -12.37
N TYR A 30 10.52 -0.31 -11.79
CA TYR A 30 10.49 -0.49 -10.34
C TYR A 30 11.49 0.44 -9.66
N LEU A 31 11.01 1.26 -8.76
CA LEU A 31 11.84 2.15 -7.94
C LEU A 31 11.81 1.68 -6.48
N HIS A 32 12.96 1.19 -6.00
CA HIS A 32 13.13 0.89 -4.59
C HIS A 32 13.44 2.16 -3.82
N THR A 33 12.46 2.70 -3.11
CA THR A 33 12.60 3.92 -2.32
C THR A 33 13.16 3.63 -0.92
N PRO A 34 13.88 4.58 -0.30
CA PRO A 34 14.42 4.40 1.04
C PRO A 34 13.33 4.20 2.10
N LEU A 35 13.57 3.27 3.03
CA LEU A 35 12.66 3.05 4.16
C LEU A 35 12.94 4.00 5.33
N ILE A 36 14.15 4.52 5.43
CA ILE A 36 14.52 5.54 6.43
C ILE A 36 14.57 6.89 5.72
N THR A 37 13.77 7.82 6.19
CA THR A 37 13.61 9.14 5.56
C THR A 37 13.64 10.25 6.59
N GLY A 38 14.11 11.42 6.19
CA GLY A 38 13.97 12.67 6.95
C GLY A 38 12.75 13.49 6.53
N SER A 39 11.94 13.01 5.59
CA SER A 39 10.79 13.72 5.02
C SER A 39 9.48 13.04 5.39
N ASP A 40 8.47 13.83 5.71
CA ASP A 40 7.10 13.38 5.86
C ASP A 40 6.40 13.48 4.49
N CYS A 41 5.73 12.40 4.08
CA CYS A 41 4.97 12.37 2.85
C CYS A 41 3.56 12.91 3.11
N GLU A 42 3.34 14.18 2.80
CA GLU A 42 2.03 14.87 2.86
C GLU A 42 1.31 14.80 4.22
N GLY A 43 2.03 14.53 5.32
CA GLY A 43 1.40 14.29 6.62
C GLY A 43 0.54 13.03 6.64
N ALA A 44 0.86 12.04 5.79
CA ALA A 44 0.04 10.84 5.55
C ALA A 44 -0.07 9.91 6.76
N GLY A 45 0.61 10.19 7.87
CA GLY A 45 0.50 9.40 9.08
C GLY A 45 1.53 9.76 10.15
N ALA A 46 1.29 9.30 11.38
CA ALA A 46 2.30 9.38 12.43
C ALA A 46 3.49 8.48 12.08
N MET A 47 4.71 8.99 12.21
CA MET A 47 5.93 8.30 11.81
C MET A 47 6.62 7.66 13.01
N PHE A 48 7.14 6.44 12.81
CA PHE A 48 8.07 5.84 13.77
C PHE A 48 9.44 6.51 13.66
N ASN A 49 9.98 6.96 14.78
CA ASN A 49 11.31 7.55 14.82
C ASN A 49 12.40 6.47 14.72
N VAL A 50 13.43 6.76 13.92
CA VAL A 50 14.63 5.91 13.77
C VAL A 50 15.83 6.67 14.33
N THR A 51 16.46 6.15 15.36
CA THR A 51 17.60 6.78 16.04
C THR A 51 18.59 5.75 16.55
N THR A 52 19.87 6.11 16.59
CA THR A 52 20.93 5.34 17.26
C THR A 52 21.30 5.94 18.63
N LEU A 53 20.65 7.06 19.02
CA LEU A 53 20.87 7.66 20.32
C LEU A 53 20.28 6.80 21.45
N ASP A 54 20.87 6.91 22.64
CA ASP A 54 20.28 6.31 23.85
C ASP A 54 18.98 7.03 24.19
N ILE A 55 17.84 6.38 23.97
CA ILE A 55 16.50 6.95 24.23
C ILE A 55 16.26 7.25 25.72
N ALA A 56 16.96 6.56 26.63
CA ALA A 56 16.84 6.80 28.06
C ALA A 56 17.59 8.06 28.52
N ASN A 57 18.69 8.41 27.81
CA ASN A 57 19.51 9.58 28.11
C ASN A 57 20.08 10.20 26.83
N PRO A 58 19.25 10.77 25.96
CA PRO A 58 19.71 11.33 24.70
C PRO A 58 20.55 12.60 24.96
N PRO A 59 21.56 12.89 24.12
CA PRO A 59 22.26 14.17 24.13
C PRO A 59 21.28 15.30 23.90
N ARG A 60 21.54 16.44 24.54
CA ARG A 60 20.64 17.61 24.46
C ARG A 60 21.39 18.86 24.04
N THR A 61 20.69 19.70 23.30
CA THR A 61 21.11 21.05 22.96
C THR A 61 20.98 21.99 24.18
N GLU A 62 21.52 23.20 24.09
CA GLU A 62 21.43 24.19 25.16
C GLU A 62 19.98 24.58 25.53
N ASP A 63 19.05 24.49 24.58
CA ASP A 63 17.60 24.70 24.79
C ASP A 63 16.85 23.47 25.29
N GLY A 64 17.56 22.37 25.60
CA GLY A 64 17.01 21.17 26.20
C GLY A 64 16.38 20.16 25.25
N LYS A 65 16.36 20.42 23.93
CA LYS A 65 15.87 19.47 22.92
C LYS A 65 16.89 18.35 22.68
N VAL A 66 16.44 17.26 22.07
CA VAL A 66 17.33 16.19 21.62
C VAL A 66 18.29 16.74 20.56
N ASP A 67 19.58 16.51 20.77
CA ASP A 67 20.62 16.92 19.83
C ASP A 67 20.83 15.85 18.75
N TYR A 68 20.02 15.89 17.71
CA TYR A 68 20.11 14.98 16.58
C TYR A 68 21.39 15.18 15.72
N ALA A 69 22.17 16.23 15.93
CA ALA A 69 23.47 16.36 15.26
C ALA A 69 24.44 15.24 15.67
N GLN A 70 24.21 14.63 16.83
CA GLN A 70 24.98 13.49 17.31
C GLN A 70 24.39 12.12 16.90
N ASP A 71 23.24 12.10 16.23
CA ASP A 71 22.64 10.85 15.69
C ASP A 71 23.32 10.43 14.39
N PHE A 72 23.08 9.20 13.96
CA PHE A 72 23.73 8.59 12.79
C PHE A 72 23.63 9.43 11.52
N PHE A 73 22.44 9.98 11.23
CA PHE A 73 22.21 10.85 10.06
C PHE A 73 22.41 12.35 10.32
N GLY A 74 22.77 12.75 11.52
CA GLY A 74 22.92 14.15 11.92
C GLY A 74 21.63 14.98 11.89
N LYS A 75 20.48 14.32 11.80
CA LYS A 75 19.13 14.92 11.76
C LYS A 75 18.08 13.90 12.19
N PRO A 76 16.86 14.34 12.56
CA PRO A 76 15.74 13.43 12.81
C PRO A 76 15.44 12.59 11.57
N CYS A 77 15.26 11.27 11.78
CA CYS A 77 14.88 10.34 10.74
C CYS A 77 13.75 9.43 11.23
N ASN A 78 12.96 8.95 10.30
CA ASN A 78 11.77 8.13 10.56
C ASN A 78 11.69 6.98 9.57
N LEU A 79 10.86 5.98 9.89
CA LEU A 79 10.40 5.01 8.91
C LEU A 79 9.39 5.67 7.97
N THR A 80 9.49 5.37 6.69
CA THR A 80 8.64 5.98 5.66
C THR A 80 7.18 5.56 5.79
N VAL A 81 6.27 6.47 5.50
CA VAL A 81 4.81 6.21 5.40
C VAL A 81 4.36 5.94 3.98
N SER A 82 5.21 6.22 2.97
CA SER A 82 4.95 6.04 1.53
C SER A 82 6.24 6.20 0.74
N GLY A 83 6.31 5.55 -0.43
CA GLY A 83 7.38 5.77 -1.41
C GLY A 83 7.08 6.88 -2.41
N GLN A 84 5.96 7.59 -2.26
CA GLN A 84 5.44 8.55 -3.24
C GLN A 84 6.41 9.70 -3.54
N LEU A 85 7.04 10.31 -2.51
CA LEU A 85 7.93 11.47 -2.73
C LEU A 85 9.08 11.17 -3.68
N GLU A 86 9.76 10.05 -3.48
CA GLU A 86 10.83 9.59 -4.36
C GLU A 86 10.27 9.03 -5.67
N GLY A 87 9.06 8.43 -5.61
CA GLY A 87 8.32 7.92 -6.77
C GLY A 87 8.02 9.02 -7.79
N GLU A 88 7.51 10.17 -7.35
CA GLU A 88 7.23 11.32 -8.23
C GLU A 88 8.50 11.86 -8.90
N LEU A 89 9.62 11.94 -8.17
CA LEU A 89 10.91 12.30 -8.76
C LEU A 89 11.34 11.31 -9.85
N GLY A 90 11.11 10.01 -9.60
CA GLY A 90 11.33 8.95 -10.57
C GLY A 90 10.44 9.09 -11.80
N ALA A 91 9.14 9.37 -11.63
CA ALA A 91 8.20 9.55 -12.71
C ALA A 91 8.54 10.74 -13.60
N LEU A 92 9.01 11.87 -13.04
CA LEU A 92 9.45 13.03 -13.79
C LEU A 92 10.64 12.74 -14.72
N SER A 93 11.44 11.72 -14.40
CA SER A 93 12.62 11.35 -15.20
C SER A 93 12.41 10.14 -16.11
N LEU A 94 11.62 9.15 -15.67
CA LEU A 94 11.43 7.87 -16.34
C LEU A 94 10.03 7.72 -16.96
N GLY A 95 9.10 8.60 -16.65
CA GLY A 95 7.74 8.63 -17.20
C GLY A 95 6.76 7.72 -16.45
N ARG A 96 7.07 6.44 -16.29
CA ARG A 96 6.25 5.46 -15.58
C ARG A 96 7.09 4.69 -14.60
N ILE A 97 6.77 4.79 -13.33
CA ILE A 97 7.44 4.02 -12.27
C ILE A 97 6.41 3.39 -11.33
N TYR A 98 6.83 2.47 -10.52
CA TYR A 98 6.06 2.03 -9.37
C TYR A 98 6.99 1.75 -8.20
N THR A 99 6.51 2.02 -6.99
CA THR A 99 7.10 1.50 -5.76
C THR A 99 6.31 0.28 -5.31
N PHE A 100 6.95 -0.67 -4.68
CA PHE A 100 6.31 -1.81 -4.06
C PHE A 100 7.16 -2.30 -2.90
N GLY A 101 6.73 -1.99 -1.69
CA GLY A 101 7.51 -2.29 -0.49
C GLY A 101 6.83 -1.93 0.81
N PRO A 102 7.51 -2.20 1.93
CA PRO A 102 6.97 -1.93 3.25
C PRO A 102 6.86 -0.42 3.53
N THR A 103 5.78 -0.05 4.18
CA THR A 103 5.51 1.28 4.71
C THR A 103 5.06 1.16 6.16
N PHE A 104 5.21 2.24 6.92
CA PHE A 104 5.03 2.22 8.37
C PHE A 104 4.20 3.42 8.80
N ARG A 105 3.16 3.17 9.60
CA ARG A 105 2.32 4.22 10.18
C ARG A 105 2.10 3.96 11.65
N ALA A 106 2.38 4.96 12.48
CA ALA A 106 2.36 4.85 13.95
C ALA A 106 1.03 5.33 14.57
N GLU A 107 -0.03 5.48 13.78
CA GLU A 107 -1.33 5.86 14.31
C GLU A 107 -1.87 4.81 15.27
N ASN A 108 -2.41 5.29 16.38
CA ASN A 108 -3.10 4.44 17.35
C ASN A 108 -4.51 4.10 16.83
N SER A 109 -4.59 3.12 15.93
CA SER A 109 -5.85 2.63 15.37
C SER A 109 -6.03 1.14 15.64
N ASN A 110 -7.13 0.79 16.28
CA ASN A 110 -7.46 -0.59 16.69
C ASN A 110 -8.51 -1.23 15.79
N THR A 111 -8.52 -0.94 14.50
CA THR A 111 -9.43 -1.60 13.56
C THR A 111 -8.80 -2.86 12.96
N PRO A 112 -9.60 -3.85 12.51
CA PRO A 112 -9.07 -5.07 11.87
C PRO A 112 -8.32 -4.83 10.55
N ARG A 113 -8.35 -3.59 10.03
CA ARG A 113 -7.76 -3.22 8.75
C ARG A 113 -6.54 -2.29 8.87
N HIS A 114 -6.14 -1.91 10.08
CA HIS A 114 -4.97 -1.07 10.32
C HIS A 114 -3.81 -1.91 10.85
N LEU A 115 -2.69 -1.83 10.16
CA LEU A 115 -1.43 -2.42 10.54
C LEU A 115 -0.38 -1.31 10.65
N ALA A 116 0.54 -1.45 11.59
CA ALA A 116 1.66 -0.51 11.73
C ALA A 116 2.73 -0.69 10.63
N GLU A 117 2.80 -1.87 10.03
CA GLU A 117 3.65 -2.20 8.88
C GLU A 117 2.80 -2.92 7.83
N PHE A 118 2.82 -2.42 6.60
CA PHE A 118 2.13 -3.02 5.46
C PHE A 118 2.86 -2.67 4.17
N TRP A 119 2.57 -3.39 3.09
CA TRP A 119 3.15 -3.12 1.79
C TRP A 119 2.20 -2.32 0.93
N MET A 120 2.71 -1.30 0.28
CA MET A 120 1.97 -0.50 -0.69
C MET A 120 2.48 -0.77 -2.11
N VAL A 121 1.57 -0.68 -3.07
CA VAL A 121 1.85 -0.63 -4.51
C VAL A 121 1.47 0.76 -4.96
N GLU A 122 2.42 1.54 -5.42
CA GLU A 122 2.25 2.96 -5.69
C GLU A 122 2.79 3.27 -7.10
N PRO A 123 1.97 3.11 -8.15
CA PRO A 123 2.36 3.53 -9.50
C PRO A 123 2.29 5.05 -9.64
N GLU A 124 3.30 5.62 -10.28
CA GLU A 124 3.35 7.03 -10.64
C GLU A 124 3.53 7.17 -12.16
N VAL A 125 2.63 7.89 -12.79
CA VAL A 125 2.61 8.05 -14.26
C VAL A 125 2.61 9.53 -14.62
N ALA A 126 3.73 10.01 -15.16
CA ALA A 126 3.85 11.38 -15.59
C ALA A 126 2.81 11.69 -16.68
N PHE A 127 2.14 12.83 -16.54
CA PHE A 127 1.14 13.36 -17.48
C PHE A 127 -0.19 12.59 -17.59
N ALA A 128 -0.40 11.55 -16.78
CA ALA A 128 -1.68 10.85 -16.75
C ALA A 128 -2.76 11.72 -16.08
N ASP A 129 -3.97 11.65 -16.62
CA ASP A 129 -5.15 12.23 -15.99
C ASP A 129 -5.87 11.21 -15.09
N LEU A 130 -6.89 11.67 -14.38
CA LEU A 130 -7.67 10.82 -13.47
C LEU A 130 -8.34 9.64 -14.21
N LYS A 131 -8.76 9.82 -15.45
CA LYS A 131 -9.39 8.75 -16.21
C LYS A 131 -8.37 7.65 -16.53
N GLU A 132 -7.19 8.02 -16.99
CA GLU A 132 -6.10 7.10 -17.29
C GLU A 132 -5.64 6.33 -16.04
N LEU A 133 -5.62 7.01 -14.88
CA LEU A 133 -5.32 6.37 -13.61
C LEU A 133 -6.38 5.32 -13.24
N MET A 134 -7.67 5.67 -13.32
CA MET A 134 -8.76 4.72 -13.04
C MET A 134 -8.76 3.51 -14.00
N ASP A 135 -8.42 3.70 -15.25
CA ASP A 135 -8.31 2.62 -16.22
C ASP A 135 -7.14 1.69 -15.87
N LEU A 136 -5.98 2.25 -15.49
CA LEU A 136 -4.83 1.48 -15.01
C LEU A 136 -5.15 0.68 -13.75
N GLU A 137 -5.84 1.29 -12.78
CA GLU A 137 -6.24 0.61 -11.54
C GLU A 137 -7.17 -0.57 -11.80
N GLU A 138 -8.17 -0.39 -12.66
CA GLU A 138 -9.09 -1.47 -13.03
C GLU A 138 -8.35 -2.64 -13.69
N GLU A 139 -7.51 -2.37 -14.67
CA GLU A 139 -6.72 -3.38 -15.35
C GLU A 139 -5.80 -4.12 -14.38
N PHE A 140 -5.11 -3.39 -13.53
CA PHE A 140 -4.19 -3.95 -12.53
C PHE A 140 -4.90 -4.87 -11.52
N ILE A 141 -6.03 -4.42 -10.97
CA ILE A 141 -6.80 -5.23 -10.01
C ILE A 141 -7.31 -6.51 -10.68
N LYS A 142 -7.90 -6.39 -11.88
CA LYS A 142 -8.38 -7.56 -12.64
C LYS A 142 -7.25 -8.52 -12.99
N TYR A 143 -6.09 -8.01 -13.38
CA TYR A 143 -4.90 -8.82 -13.64
C TYR A 143 -4.46 -9.61 -12.41
N CYS A 144 -4.34 -8.94 -11.27
CA CYS A 144 -3.93 -9.57 -10.02
C CYS A 144 -4.91 -10.65 -9.58
N VAL A 145 -6.21 -10.38 -9.65
CA VAL A 145 -7.25 -11.36 -9.29
C VAL A 145 -7.22 -12.56 -10.24
N ASN A 146 -7.11 -12.35 -11.55
CA ASN A 146 -6.96 -13.41 -12.52
C ASN A 146 -5.72 -14.25 -12.26
N TRP A 147 -4.58 -13.60 -11.97
CA TRP A 147 -3.35 -14.31 -11.63
C TRP A 147 -3.54 -15.26 -10.45
N ALA A 148 -4.21 -14.81 -9.40
CA ALA A 148 -4.50 -15.66 -8.24
C ALA A 148 -5.42 -16.82 -8.60
N LEU A 149 -6.50 -16.57 -9.35
CA LEU A 149 -7.44 -17.60 -9.80
C LEU A 149 -6.78 -18.67 -10.68
N GLU A 150 -5.81 -18.30 -11.50
CA GLU A 150 -5.11 -19.22 -12.39
C GLU A 150 -3.96 -19.97 -11.72
N ASN A 151 -3.19 -19.30 -10.87
CA ASN A 151 -1.92 -19.82 -10.34
C ASN A 151 -1.99 -20.31 -8.90
N CYS A 152 -3.09 -20.01 -8.16
CA CYS A 152 -3.25 -20.37 -6.75
C CYS A 152 -4.51 -21.22 -6.49
N LYS A 153 -4.92 -22.04 -7.44
CA LYS A 153 -6.21 -22.78 -7.40
C LYS A 153 -6.40 -23.59 -6.12
N ASP A 154 -5.45 -24.46 -5.80
CA ASP A 154 -5.54 -25.33 -4.63
C ASP A 154 -5.65 -24.55 -3.32
N ASP A 155 -4.91 -23.47 -3.20
CA ASP A 155 -4.93 -22.60 -2.03
C ASP A 155 -6.24 -21.82 -1.93
N LEU A 156 -6.75 -21.32 -3.05
CA LEU A 156 -8.05 -20.64 -3.09
C LEU A 156 -9.20 -21.61 -2.80
N GLU A 157 -9.18 -22.82 -3.31
CA GLU A 157 -10.17 -23.84 -2.99
C GLU A 157 -10.15 -24.21 -1.51
N PHE A 158 -8.96 -24.37 -0.93
CA PHE A 158 -8.82 -24.60 0.50
C PHE A 158 -9.41 -23.45 1.31
N LEU A 159 -9.04 -22.18 1.01
CA LEU A 159 -9.54 -21.00 1.72
C LEU A 159 -11.05 -20.83 1.52
N ASN A 160 -11.56 -21.06 0.31
CA ASN A 160 -12.99 -21.00 0.01
C ASN A 160 -13.80 -22.03 0.82
N LYS A 161 -13.26 -23.22 1.03
CA LYS A 161 -13.91 -24.28 1.81
C LYS A 161 -13.82 -24.05 3.31
N MET A 162 -12.66 -23.62 3.81
CA MET A 162 -12.34 -23.68 5.25
C MET A 162 -12.44 -22.33 5.97
N VAL A 163 -12.35 -21.22 5.23
CA VAL A 163 -12.25 -19.89 5.85
C VAL A 163 -13.40 -18.98 5.41
N ASP A 164 -13.64 -18.88 4.11
CA ASP A 164 -14.59 -17.91 3.55
C ASP A 164 -15.34 -18.49 2.35
N LYS A 165 -16.52 -19.02 2.64
CA LYS A 165 -17.42 -19.59 1.61
C LYS A 165 -17.89 -18.47 0.66
N GLY A 166 -17.69 -18.65 -0.64
CA GLY A 166 -18.00 -17.66 -1.66
C GLY A 166 -16.80 -16.80 -2.09
N LEU A 167 -15.60 -17.04 -1.55
CA LEU A 167 -14.37 -16.33 -1.92
C LEU A 167 -14.13 -16.35 -3.44
N ILE A 168 -14.14 -17.54 -4.04
CA ILE A 168 -13.87 -17.71 -5.49
C ILE A 168 -14.94 -17.01 -6.32
N GLU A 169 -16.21 -17.12 -5.95
CA GLU A 169 -17.30 -16.46 -6.66
C GLU A 169 -17.15 -14.91 -6.64
N ARG A 170 -16.78 -14.34 -5.48
CA ARG A 170 -16.49 -12.91 -5.39
C ARG A 170 -15.31 -12.48 -6.25
N LEU A 171 -14.21 -13.23 -6.22
CA LEU A 171 -13.06 -12.95 -7.08
C LEU A 171 -13.42 -12.99 -8.57
N GLN A 172 -14.20 -14.00 -8.98
CA GLN A 172 -14.68 -14.11 -10.36
C GLN A 172 -15.63 -12.96 -10.72
N SER A 173 -16.46 -12.48 -9.80
CA SER A 173 -17.34 -11.34 -10.04
C SER A 173 -16.56 -10.04 -10.28
N VAL A 174 -15.49 -9.80 -9.52
CA VAL A 174 -14.60 -8.65 -9.71
C VAL A 174 -13.98 -8.63 -11.11
N VAL A 175 -13.51 -9.79 -11.58
CA VAL A 175 -12.90 -9.89 -12.92
C VAL A 175 -13.90 -9.62 -14.04
N LYS A 176 -15.15 -10.08 -13.87
CA LYS A 176 -16.20 -9.98 -14.90
C LYS A 176 -16.89 -8.63 -14.94
N ALA A 177 -16.94 -7.92 -13.83
CA ALA A 177 -17.64 -6.65 -13.74
C ALA A 177 -16.84 -5.52 -14.39
N ASP A 178 -17.54 -4.57 -15.00
CA ASP A 178 -16.99 -3.26 -15.33
C ASP A 178 -16.98 -2.41 -14.06
N PHE A 179 -15.88 -1.72 -13.78
CA PHE A 179 -15.77 -0.87 -12.60
C PHE A 179 -16.55 0.42 -12.81
N VAL A 180 -17.40 0.74 -11.86
CA VAL A 180 -18.19 1.97 -11.89
C VAL A 180 -17.31 3.16 -11.51
N ARG A 181 -17.31 4.21 -12.33
CA ARG A 181 -16.68 5.50 -12.05
C ARG A 181 -17.67 6.37 -11.33
N LEU A 182 -17.66 6.35 -10.00
CA LEU A 182 -18.64 7.04 -9.17
C LEU A 182 -18.09 8.38 -8.67
N PRO A 183 -18.68 9.52 -9.07
CA PRO A 183 -18.32 10.83 -8.51
C PRO A 183 -18.59 10.90 -6.99
N TYR A 184 -17.74 11.60 -6.26
CA TYR A 184 -17.87 11.74 -4.80
C TYR A 184 -19.27 12.20 -4.36
N THR A 185 -19.81 13.22 -5.03
CA THR A 185 -21.14 13.78 -4.70
C THR A 185 -22.25 12.75 -4.90
N GLU A 186 -22.18 11.92 -5.93
CA GLU A 186 -23.15 10.84 -6.16
C GLU A 186 -22.98 9.73 -5.10
N GLY A 187 -21.74 9.41 -4.73
CA GLY A 187 -21.48 8.46 -3.65
C GLY A 187 -22.07 8.90 -2.32
N VAL A 188 -21.89 10.15 -1.94
CA VAL A 188 -22.51 10.74 -0.72
C VAL A 188 -24.02 10.64 -0.77
N LYS A 189 -24.63 11.00 -1.91
CA LYS A 189 -26.08 10.91 -2.09
C LYS A 189 -26.63 9.49 -1.91
N ILE A 190 -25.93 8.48 -2.47
CA ILE A 190 -26.29 7.07 -2.30
C ILE A 190 -26.23 6.67 -0.81
N LEU A 191 -25.22 7.12 -0.07
CA LEU A 191 -25.10 6.86 1.36
C LEU A 191 -26.21 7.51 2.15
N GLU A 192 -26.53 8.78 1.90
CA GLU A 192 -27.65 9.50 2.52
C GLU A 192 -29.01 8.81 2.27
N GLU A 193 -29.23 8.35 1.04
CA GLU A 193 -30.46 7.65 0.64
C GLU A 193 -30.53 6.19 1.15
N SER A 194 -29.44 5.63 1.65
CA SER A 194 -29.39 4.23 2.11
C SER A 194 -30.22 3.98 3.38
N GLY A 195 -30.59 5.02 4.13
CA GLY A 195 -31.28 4.92 5.42
C GLY A 195 -30.42 4.35 6.55
N MET A 196 -29.11 4.19 6.35
CA MET A 196 -28.16 3.79 7.40
C MET A 196 -27.77 5.03 8.21
N GLU A 197 -27.71 4.89 9.54
CA GLU A 197 -27.12 5.91 10.39
C GLU A 197 -25.59 5.82 10.33
N TRP A 198 -24.95 6.93 9.99
CA TRP A 198 -23.48 7.07 9.97
C TRP A 198 -23.07 7.94 11.16
N GLU A 199 -21.99 7.57 11.84
CA GLU A 199 -21.47 8.26 13.04
C GLU A 199 -20.79 9.61 12.73
N TYR A 200 -21.14 10.33 11.67
CA TYR A 200 -20.61 11.68 11.36
C TYR A 200 -21.66 12.53 10.74
#